data_97dd5e18b23ce2889551372f08c56d9f
#
_entry.id   97dd5e18b23ce2889551372f08c56d9f
#
_cell.length_a   1.000
_cell.length_b   1.000
_cell.length_c   1.000
_cell.angle_alpha   90.00
_cell.angle_beta   90.00
_cell.angle_gamma   90.00
#
_symmetry.space_group_name_H-M   'P 1'
#
loop_
_entity.id
_entity.type
_entity.pdbx_description
1 polymer ?
#
loop_
_entity_poly.entity_id
_entity_poly.type
_entity_poly.pdbx_seq_one_letter_code
_entity_poly.pdbx_strand_id
1 'polypeptide(L)'
;SLDENEVLITGDSDLCVFSDYYEKLNDGNINIVGADLTPDEQYPMCFAAMSVKMWRHIFKITKTYQEHLEEIINPIQSTNLRGTSWCLDQFLLKKNITESGENIVLYPRSNGQNQFATRRADRDSWQNFNPYDIIDAHLPRPLTNEENFNKVYDLFKIKYPTDDLQWMIDYRNEYLKLI
;
A
#
# COMPACT_ATOMS: atom_id res chain seq x y z
N SER A 1 15.03 -13.34 12.07
CA SER A 1 14.03 -13.92 11.15
C SER A 1 12.64 -13.55 11.68
N LEU A 2 11.71 -13.21 10.81
CA LEU A 2 10.32 -13.01 11.18
C LEU A 2 9.69 -14.34 11.56
N ASP A 3 8.73 -14.32 12.51
CA ASP A 3 7.91 -15.50 12.81
C ASP A 3 7.05 -15.83 11.58
N GLU A 4 6.92 -17.11 11.25
CA GLU A 4 6.14 -17.53 10.08
C GLU A 4 4.64 -17.24 10.19
N ASN A 5 4.14 -17.13 11.41
CA ASN A 5 2.74 -16.79 11.68
C ASN A 5 2.50 -15.27 11.80
N GLU A 6 3.56 -14.48 11.84
CA GLU A 6 3.44 -13.02 11.84
C GLU A 6 2.76 -12.54 10.54
N VAL A 7 1.79 -11.64 10.67
CA VAL A 7 1.11 -11.06 9.50
C VAL A 7 1.87 -9.83 9.03
N LEU A 8 2.25 -9.87 7.76
CA LEU A 8 2.82 -8.71 7.07
C LEU A 8 1.75 -8.06 6.22
N ILE A 9 1.67 -6.74 6.32
CA ILE A 9 0.78 -5.90 5.53
C ILE A 9 1.67 -5.05 4.62
N THR A 10 1.43 -5.14 3.31
CA THR A 10 2.12 -4.28 2.35
C THR A 10 1.49 -2.89 2.33
N GLY A 11 2.28 -1.89 1.96
CA GLY A 11 1.83 -0.51 1.78
C GLY A 11 2.72 0.22 0.81
N ASP A 12 2.16 1.19 0.09
CA ASP A 12 2.95 2.09 -0.74
C ASP A 12 3.71 3.09 0.12
N SER A 13 4.87 3.53 -0.32
CA SER A 13 5.72 4.47 0.42
C SER A 13 5.12 5.87 0.63
N ASP A 14 4.05 6.18 -0.12
CA ASP A 14 3.30 7.44 -0.02
C ASP A 14 1.91 7.26 0.60
N LEU A 15 1.72 6.18 1.36
CA LEU A 15 0.54 5.94 2.18
C LEU A 15 0.86 6.15 3.66
N CYS A 16 -0.01 6.90 4.34
CA CYS A 16 0.00 7.04 5.79
C CYS A 16 -1.22 6.36 6.39
N VAL A 17 -1.00 5.55 7.42
CA VAL A 17 -2.06 4.87 8.18
C VAL A 17 -2.32 5.64 9.47
N PHE A 18 -3.59 5.94 9.75
CA PHE A 18 -4.05 6.70 10.91
C PHE A 18 -4.97 5.91 11.84
N SER A 19 -5.11 4.60 11.61
CA SER A 19 -6.04 3.76 12.36
C SER A 19 -5.48 2.36 12.53
N ASP A 20 -5.88 1.71 13.62
CA ASP A 20 -5.63 0.31 13.92
C ASP A 20 -6.53 -0.68 13.15
N TYR A 21 -7.41 -0.20 12.27
CA TYR A 21 -8.31 -1.06 11.52
C TYR A 21 -7.59 -2.14 10.71
N TYR A 22 -6.36 -1.87 10.29
CA TYR A 22 -5.54 -2.84 9.57
C TYR A 22 -5.07 -4.02 10.43
N GLU A 23 -5.06 -3.91 11.75
CA GLU A 23 -4.78 -5.02 12.66
C GLU A 23 -5.83 -6.14 12.55
N LYS A 24 -7.04 -5.81 12.10
CA LYS A 24 -8.12 -6.78 11.86
C LYS A 24 -7.89 -7.68 10.63
N LEU A 25 -6.88 -7.38 9.82
CA LEU A 25 -6.45 -8.24 8.72
C LEU A 25 -5.60 -9.44 9.19
N ASN A 26 -5.47 -9.63 10.50
CA ASN A 26 -4.76 -10.75 11.11
C ASN A 26 -5.74 -11.89 11.45
N ASP A 27 -6.41 -12.47 10.46
CA ASP A 27 -7.40 -13.53 10.63
C ASP A 27 -6.97 -14.89 10.04
N GLY A 28 -5.73 -14.99 9.61
CA GLY A 28 -5.15 -16.19 9.00
C GLY A 28 -5.45 -16.36 7.51
N ASN A 29 -6.23 -15.47 6.91
CA ASN A 29 -6.53 -15.47 5.48
C ASN A 29 -5.57 -14.58 4.68
N ILE A 30 -5.69 -14.66 3.35
CA ILE A 30 -5.15 -13.65 2.45
C ILE A 30 -6.19 -12.52 2.37
N ASN A 31 -5.83 -11.34 2.83
CA ASN A 31 -6.71 -10.19 2.88
C ASN A 31 -6.25 -9.14 1.87
N ILE A 32 -7.15 -8.70 0.97
CA ILE A 32 -6.88 -7.67 -0.04
C ILE A 32 -7.88 -6.53 0.14
N VAL A 33 -7.38 -5.33 0.40
CA VAL A 33 -8.20 -4.13 0.55
C VAL A 33 -8.19 -3.30 -0.72
N GLY A 34 -9.36 -2.96 -1.23
CA GLY A 34 -9.50 -2.09 -2.41
C GLY A 34 -9.35 -2.80 -3.76
N ALA A 35 -9.56 -4.12 -3.81
CA ALA A 35 -9.49 -4.86 -5.07
C ALA A 35 -10.48 -4.36 -6.14
N ASP A 36 -11.55 -3.70 -5.72
CA ASP A 36 -12.56 -3.07 -6.58
C ASP A 36 -12.14 -1.72 -7.18
N LEU A 37 -10.98 -1.20 -6.79
CA LEU A 37 -10.40 0.04 -7.32
C LEU A 37 -9.31 -0.21 -8.38
N THR A 38 -8.98 -1.46 -8.66
CA THR A 38 -7.99 -1.86 -9.66
C THR A 38 -8.64 -2.61 -10.81
N PRO A 39 -8.01 -2.63 -12.02
CA PRO A 39 -8.45 -3.50 -13.10
C PRO A 39 -8.55 -4.96 -12.70
N ASP A 40 -9.42 -5.73 -13.38
CA ASP A 40 -9.70 -7.14 -13.04
C ASP A 40 -8.46 -8.05 -13.01
N GLU A 41 -7.39 -7.69 -13.69
CA GLU A 41 -6.15 -8.48 -13.73
C GLU A 41 -5.18 -8.18 -12.58
N GLN A 42 -5.54 -7.29 -11.65
CA GLN A 42 -4.64 -6.77 -10.62
C GLN A 42 -5.24 -6.89 -9.22
N TYR A 43 -4.36 -7.02 -8.21
CA TYR A 43 -4.67 -6.69 -6.83
C TYR A 43 -3.80 -5.55 -6.34
N PRO A 44 -4.35 -4.57 -5.60
CA PRO A 44 -3.55 -3.48 -5.08
C PRO A 44 -2.50 -4.01 -4.10
N MET A 45 -1.24 -3.57 -4.26
CA MET A 45 -0.17 -3.89 -3.31
C MET A 45 -0.29 -3.08 -2.02
N CYS A 46 -1.04 -1.99 -2.04
CA CYS A 46 -1.37 -1.27 -0.82
C CYS A 46 -2.42 -2.06 -0.03
N PHE A 47 -2.00 -2.55 1.15
CA PHE A 47 -2.84 -3.33 2.08
C PHE A 47 -3.27 -4.71 1.57
N ALA A 48 -2.30 -5.46 1.06
CA ALA A 48 -2.38 -6.91 1.00
C ALA A 48 -1.77 -7.46 2.29
N ALA A 49 -2.54 -8.27 3.02
CA ALA A 49 -2.14 -8.80 4.32
C ALA A 49 -2.25 -10.32 4.34
N MET A 50 -1.18 -10.98 4.76
CA MET A 50 -1.14 -12.42 5.00
C MET A 50 0.08 -12.79 5.86
N SER A 51 0.10 -13.99 6.41
CA SER A 51 1.24 -14.46 7.21
C SER A 51 2.54 -14.55 6.40
N VAL A 52 3.69 -14.44 7.07
CA VAL A 52 5.01 -14.64 6.45
C VAL A 52 5.08 -15.97 5.70
N LYS A 53 4.56 -17.04 6.30
CA LYS A 53 4.47 -18.35 5.67
C LYS A 53 3.66 -18.30 4.37
N MET A 54 2.53 -17.59 4.37
CA MET A 54 1.67 -17.44 3.20
C MET A 54 2.35 -16.63 2.10
N TRP A 55 3.03 -15.51 2.44
CA TRP A 55 3.84 -14.75 1.48
C TRP A 55 4.87 -15.63 0.78
N ARG A 56 5.61 -16.43 1.55
CA ARG A 56 6.60 -17.38 1.01
C ARG A 56 5.97 -18.43 0.11
N HIS A 57 4.82 -18.97 0.51
CA HIS A 57 4.08 -19.98 -0.27
C HIS A 57 3.61 -19.41 -1.60
N ILE A 58 2.89 -18.28 -1.58
CA ILE A 58 2.31 -17.63 -2.77
C ILE A 58 3.39 -17.23 -3.78
N PHE A 59 4.48 -16.63 -3.31
CA PHE A 59 5.56 -16.17 -4.18
C PHE A 59 6.66 -17.21 -4.37
N LYS A 60 6.50 -18.42 -3.82
CA LYS A 60 7.47 -19.53 -3.93
C LYS A 60 8.90 -19.07 -3.56
N ILE A 61 9.02 -18.29 -2.47
CA ILE A 61 10.27 -17.68 -2.05
C ILE A 61 11.20 -18.76 -1.50
N THR A 62 12.04 -19.32 -2.37
CA THR A 62 13.04 -20.35 -2.07
C THR A 62 14.47 -19.88 -2.32
N LYS A 63 14.63 -18.68 -2.84
CA LYS A 63 15.89 -18.10 -3.30
C LYS A 63 16.12 -16.72 -2.68
N THR A 64 17.29 -16.16 -2.95
CA THR A 64 17.58 -14.77 -2.57
C THR A 64 16.72 -13.78 -3.37
N TYR A 65 16.59 -12.56 -2.84
CA TYR A 65 15.87 -11.48 -3.52
C TYR A 65 16.40 -11.21 -4.93
N GLN A 66 17.72 -11.23 -5.09
CA GLN A 66 18.37 -10.98 -6.40
C GLN A 66 18.04 -12.08 -7.42
N GLU A 67 18.12 -13.34 -7.02
CA GLU A 67 17.79 -14.48 -7.89
C GLU A 67 16.31 -14.44 -8.33
N HIS A 68 15.39 -14.05 -7.42
CA HIS A 68 13.99 -13.86 -7.77
C HIS A 68 13.77 -12.70 -8.74
N LEU A 69 14.46 -11.58 -8.55
CA LEU A 69 14.37 -10.45 -9.47
C LEU A 69 14.83 -10.82 -10.88
N GLU A 70 15.93 -11.55 -11.01
CA GLU A 70 16.45 -11.99 -12.30
C GLU A 70 15.46 -12.90 -13.03
N GLU A 71 14.78 -13.80 -12.30
CA GLU A 71 13.75 -14.68 -12.88
C GLU A 71 12.50 -13.92 -13.34
N ILE A 72 12.14 -12.84 -12.67
CA ILE A 72 10.97 -12.02 -13.03
C ILE A 72 11.32 -11.06 -14.19
N ILE A 73 12.47 -10.42 -14.13
CA ILE A 73 12.86 -9.36 -15.07
C ILE A 73 13.19 -9.95 -16.45
N ASN A 74 13.88 -11.06 -16.51
CA ASN A 74 14.30 -11.67 -17.78
C ASN A 74 13.12 -12.03 -18.71
N PRO A 75 12.05 -12.69 -18.25
CA PRO A 75 10.85 -12.92 -19.05
C PRO A 75 10.13 -11.63 -19.46
N ILE A 76 10.11 -10.61 -18.57
CA ILE A 76 9.42 -9.35 -18.83
C ILE A 76 10.12 -8.53 -19.90
N GLN A 77 11.44 -8.51 -19.91
CA GLN A 77 12.23 -7.83 -20.95
C GLN A 77 12.02 -8.46 -22.32
N SER A 78 11.76 -9.77 -22.39
CA SER A 78 11.50 -10.51 -23.64
C SER A 78 10.05 -10.35 -24.15
N THR A 79 9.13 -10.01 -23.28
CA THR A 79 7.72 -9.78 -23.63
C THR A 79 7.47 -8.27 -23.60
N ASN A 80 7.00 -7.65 -24.65
CA ASN A 80 6.73 -6.20 -24.78
C ASN A 80 5.71 -5.65 -23.69
N LEU A 81 5.87 -6.05 -22.44
CA LEU A 81 5.07 -5.61 -21.27
C LEU A 81 5.35 -4.15 -20.86
N ARG A 82 5.87 -3.33 -21.77
CA ARG A 82 6.19 -1.91 -21.49
C ARG A 82 5.04 -1.10 -20.95
N GLY A 83 3.79 -1.52 -21.19
CA GLY A 83 2.59 -0.86 -20.64
C GLY A 83 2.22 -1.32 -19.23
N THR A 84 2.70 -2.47 -18.76
CA THR A 84 2.33 -3.08 -17.47
C THR A 84 3.44 -3.02 -16.43
N SER A 85 4.62 -2.52 -16.79
CA SER A 85 5.80 -2.47 -15.89
C SER A 85 5.54 -1.70 -14.59
N TRP A 86 4.68 -0.71 -14.63
CA TRP A 86 4.31 0.11 -13.45
C TRP A 86 3.49 -0.68 -12.41
N CYS A 87 2.67 -1.65 -12.83
CA CYS A 87 1.77 -2.42 -11.97
C CYS A 87 2.16 -3.91 -11.93
N LEU A 88 3.41 -4.24 -12.25
CA LEU A 88 3.86 -5.62 -12.35
C LEU A 88 3.66 -6.40 -11.05
N ASP A 89 3.96 -5.78 -9.92
CA ASP A 89 3.77 -6.31 -8.58
C ASP A 89 2.30 -6.67 -8.32
N GLN A 90 1.37 -5.83 -8.76
CA GLN A 90 -0.08 -6.03 -8.61
C GLN A 90 -0.59 -7.20 -9.49
N PHE A 91 -0.07 -7.32 -10.72
CA PHE A 91 -0.35 -8.47 -11.58
C PHE A 91 0.19 -9.76 -11.00
N LEU A 92 1.44 -9.75 -10.54
CA LEU A 92 2.07 -10.92 -9.93
C LEU A 92 1.35 -11.36 -8.67
N LEU A 93 0.95 -10.41 -7.82
CA LEU A 93 0.18 -10.69 -6.62
C LEU A 93 -1.12 -11.44 -6.99
N LYS A 94 -1.93 -10.90 -7.89
CA LYS A 94 -3.18 -11.54 -8.29
C LYS A 94 -2.96 -12.89 -8.95
N LYS A 95 -2.03 -12.98 -9.89
CA LYS A 95 -1.69 -14.22 -10.57
C LYS A 95 -1.30 -15.32 -9.58
N ASN A 96 -0.35 -15.03 -8.70
CA ASN A 96 0.17 -16.02 -7.76
C ASN A 96 -0.89 -16.46 -6.74
N ILE A 97 -1.71 -15.54 -6.23
CA ILE A 97 -2.84 -15.89 -5.36
C ILE A 97 -3.83 -16.78 -6.11
N THR A 98 -4.20 -16.46 -7.34
CA THR A 98 -5.14 -17.25 -8.13
C THR A 98 -4.59 -18.65 -8.41
N GLU A 99 -3.32 -18.77 -8.77
CA GLU A 99 -2.65 -20.04 -9.04
C GLU A 99 -2.46 -20.92 -7.79
N SER A 100 -2.39 -20.31 -6.60
CA SER A 100 -2.23 -21.05 -5.35
C SER A 100 -3.51 -21.79 -4.93
N GLY A 101 -4.69 -21.30 -5.35
CA GLY A 101 -5.98 -21.83 -4.92
C GLY A 101 -6.34 -21.53 -3.47
N GLU A 102 -5.58 -20.66 -2.80
CA GLU A 102 -5.84 -20.29 -1.41
C GLU A 102 -7.06 -19.38 -1.27
N ASN A 103 -7.68 -19.42 -0.10
CA ASN A 103 -8.83 -18.58 0.20
C ASN A 103 -8.43 -17.12 0.40
N ILE A 104 -9.17 -16.22 -0.23
CA ILE A 104 -8.97 -14.78 -0.11
C ILE A 104 -10.22 -14.09 0.44
N VAL A 105 -10.00 -13.04 1.21
CA VAL A 105 -11.02 -12.11 1.67
C VAL A 105 -10.78 -10.77 1.00
N LEU A 106 -11.78 -10.30 0.25
CA LEU A 106 -11.73 -9.01 -0.43
C LEU A 106 -12.51 -7.97 0.39
N TYR A 107 -11.88 -6.85 0.67
CA TYR A 107 -12.49 -5.70 1.32
C TYR A 107 -12.65 -4.57 0.30
N PRO A 108 -13.82 -4.44 -0.36
CA PRO A 108 -14.05 -3.37 -1.32
C PRO A 108 -14.07 -2.01 -0.62
N ARG A 109 -13.58 -0.97 -1.30
CA ARG A 109 -13.56 0.41 -0.79
C ARG A 109 -14.65 1.28 -1.41
N SER A 110 -15.11 1.00 -2.63
CA SER A 110 -16.07 1.85 -3.33
C SER A 110 -17.52 1.70 -2.85
N ASN A 111 -17.90 0.54 -2.32
CA ASN A 111 -19.29 0.23 -1.99
C ASN A 111 -19.66 0.30 -0.49
N GLY A 112 -18.85 0.92 0.32
CA GLY A 112 -19.19 1.53 1.59
C GLY A 112 -19.68 0.67 2.75
N GLN A 113 -19.63 -0.67 2.68
CA GLN A 113 -20.23 -1.53 3.72
C GLN A 113 -19.24 -2.17 4.70
N ASN A 114 -17.96 -1.89 4.57
CA ASN A 114 -16.95 -2.43 5.47
C ASN A 114 -16.10 -1.30 6.08
N GLN A 115 -15.28 -1.67 7.06
CA GLN A 115 -14.47 -0.74 7.83
C GLN A 115 -13.42 0.07 7.02
N PHE A 116 -13.10 -0.37 5.80
CA PHE A 116 -12.14 0.28 4.93
C PHE A 116 -12.78 1.20 3.88
N ALA A 117 -14.09 1.13 3.73
CA ALA A 117 -14.80 1.87 2.69
C ALA A 117 -14.79 3.37 2.96
N THR A 118 -14.62 4.15 1.92
CA THR A 118 -14.78 5.62 1.85
C THR A 118 -13.99 6.45 2.87
N ARG A 119 -13.00 5.86 3.58
CA ARG A 119 -12.26 6.51 4.66
C ARG A 119 -10.80 6.82 4.30
N ARG A 120 -10.52 6.98 3.02
CA ARG A 120 -9.19 7.40 2.54
C ARG A 120 -9.21 8.86 2.12
N ALA A 121 -8.18 9.61 2.51
CA ALA A 121 -7.81 10.82 1.81
C ALA A 121 -7.02 10.42 0.56
N ASP A 122 -7.62 10.52 -0.61
CA ASP A 122 -6.92 10.20 -1.86
C ASP A 122 -6.28 11.45 -2.45
N ARG A 123 -5.09 11.30 -3.07
CA ARG A 123 -4.32 12.41 -3.66
C ARG A 123 -5.11 13.21 -4.68
N ASP A 124 -5.98 12.55 -5.44
CA ASP A 124 -6.77 13.18 -6.51
C ASP A 124 -8.04 13.85 -5.96
N SER A 125 -8.41 13.55 -4.72
CA SER A 125 -9.62 14.08 -4.06
C SER A 125 -9.34 14.64 -2.66
N TRP A 126 -8.13 15.14 -2.44
CA TRP A 126 -7.64 15.59 -1.12
C TRP A 126 -8.53 16.59 -0.38
N GLN A 127 -9.42 17.28 -1.07
CA GLN A 127 -10.32 18.28 -0.47
C GLN A 127 -11.66 17.72 -0.01
N ASN A 128 -11.96 16.46 -0.30
CA ASN A 128 -13.31 15.88 -0.15
C ASN A 128 -13.42 14.84 0.96
N PHE A 129 -12.61 14.94 2.02
CA PHE A 129 -12.67 14.01 3.14
C PHE A 129 -12.83 14.72 4.48
N ASN A 130 -13.39 14.00 5.47
CA ASN A 130 -13.38 14.45 6.85
C ASN A 130 -12.06 13.99 7.51
N PRO A 131 -11.16 14.90 7.90
CA PRO A 131 -9.86 14.54 8.47
C PRO A 131 -9.95 13.73 9.77
N TYR A 132 -11.05 13.85 10.50
CA TYR A 132 -11.26 13.11 11.76
C TYR A 132 -11.66 11.65 11.52
N ASP A 133 -12.23 11.32 10.36
CA ASP A 133 -12.82 10.01 10.07
C ASP A 133 -11.95 9.12 9.16
N ILE A 134 -10.91 9.67 8.54
CA ILE A 134 -10.04 8.87 7.67
C ILE A 134 -9.19 7.87 8.44
N ILE A 135 -8.99 6.69 7.84
CA ILE A 135 -8.14 5.63 8.36
C ILE A 135 -6.76 5.61 7.70
N ASP A 136 -6.65 6.10 6.49
CA ASP A 136 -5.40 6.24 5.74
C ASP A 136 -5.45 7.44 4.78
N ALA A 137 -4.28 7.83 4.30
CA ALA A 137 -4.13 8.86 3.29
C ALA A 137 -3.11 8.47 2.24
N HIS A 138 -3.48 8.64 0.97
CA HIS A 138 -2.59 8.56 -0.19
C HIS A 138 -2.08 9.95 -0.50
N LEU A 139 -0.82 10.21 -0.14
CA LEU A 139 -0.28 11.56 -0.09
C LEU A 139 -0.19 12.23 -1.47
N PRO A 140 -0.49 13.54 -1.56
CA PRO A 140 -0.27 14.31 -2.77
C PRO A 140 1.23 14.39 -3.10
N ARG A 141 1.58 14.39 -4.37
CA ARG A 141 2.97 14.43 -4.85
C ARG A 141 3.20 15.55 -5.87
N PRO A 142 4.41 16.11 -5.91
CA PRO A 142 5.56 15.90 -5.01
C PRO A 142 5.39 16.69 -3.69
N LEU A 143 5.96 16.17 -2.59
CA LEU A 143 5.97 16.86 -1.29
C LEU A 143 7.01 17.99 -1.22
N THR A 144 7.85 18.16 -2.25
CA THR A 144 8.69 19.36 -2.44
C THR A 144 7.85 20.60 -2.77
N ASN A 145 6.68 20.42 -3.38
CA ASN A 145 5.69 21.47 -3.58
C ASN A 145 5.13 21.91 -2.23
N GLU A 146 5.14 23.21 -1.96
CA GLU A 146 4.74 23.77 -0.67
C GLU A 146 3.27 23.54 -0.37
N GLU A 147 2.38 23.66 -1.36
CA GLU A 147 0.95 23.43 -1.18
C GLU A 147 0.68 21.98 -0.79
N ASN A 148 1.30 21.02 -1.47
CA ASN A 148 1.15 19.60 -1.15
C ASN A 148 1.69 19.26 0.23
N PHE A 149 2.85 19.83 0.59
CA PHE A 149 3.42 19.64 1.92
C PHE A 149 2.50 20.19 3.01
N ASN A 150 1.98 21.40 2.83
CA ASN A 150 1.10 22.03 3.80
C ASN A 150 -0.21 21.22 4.01
N LYS A 151 -0.78 20.67 2.93
CA LYS A 151 -1.94 19.77 3.03
C LYS A 151 -1.66 18.56 3.92
N VAL A 152 -0.50 17.93 3.75
CA VAL A 152 -0.08 16.78 4.56
C VAL A 152 0.20 17.20 6.00
N TYR A 153 0.94 18.29 6.18
CA TYR A 153 1.28 18.81 7.50
C TYR A 153 0.04 19.17 8.33
N ASP A 154 -0.94 19.83 7.72
CA ASP A 154 -2.20 20.20 8.39
C ASP A 154 -3.01 18.96 8.76
N LEU A 155 -3.02 17.92 7.92
CA LEU A 155 -3.64 16.64 8.26
C LEU A 155 -2.98 15.99 9.48
N PHE A 156 -1.64 15.97 9.52
CA PHE A 156 -0.90 15.43 10.66
C PHE A 156 -1.17 16.21 11.94
N LYS A 157 -1.28 17.53 11.87
CA LYS A 157 -1.65 18.36 13.03
C LYS A 157 -3.04 18.02 13.59
N ILE A 158 -3.98 17.66 12.71
CA ILE A 158 -5.32 17.24 13.15
C ILE A 158 -5.26 15.83 13.78
N LYS A 159 -4.49 14.91 13.19
CA LYS A 159 -4.38 13.52 13.67
C LYS A 159 -3.55 13.41 14.96
N TYR A 160 -2.54 14.25 15.10
CA TYR A 160 -1.56 14.24 16.19
C TYR A 160 -1.43 15.64 16.81
N PRO A 161 -2.49 16.17 17.45
CA PRO A 161 -2.53 17.57 17.89
C PRO A 161 -1.55 17.89 19.02
N THR A 162 -1.05 16.88 19.73
CA THR A 162 -0.10 17.02 20.85
C THR A 162 1.35 16.75 20.44
N ASP A 163 1.57 16.24 19.23
CA ASP A 163 2.90 15.84 18.79
C ASP A 163 3.68 17.02 18.22
N ASP A 164 4.98 17.01 18.47
CA ASP A 164 5.89 17.93 17.79
C ASP A 164 6.14 17.44 16.37
N LEU A 165 5.61 18.17 15.39
CA LEU A 165 5.76 17.88 13.97
C LEU A 165 6.90 18.69 13.31
N GLN A 166 7.78 19.34 14.11
CA GLN A 166 8.90 20.10 13.56
C GLN A 166 9.82 19.24 12.68
N TRP A 167 9.95 17.95 13.00
CA TRP A 167 10.73 17.00 12.22
C TRP A 167 10.29 16.91 10.74
N MET A 168 9.02 17.10 10.43
CA MET A 168 8.51 17.08 9.04
C MET A 168 9.06 18.29 8.26
N ILE A 169 9.07 19.46 8.90
CA ILE A 169 9.61 20.70 8.33
C ILE A 169 11.11 20.57 8.12
N ASP A 170 11.83 20.07 9.12
CA ASP A 170 13.27 19.89 9.09
C ASP A 170 13.69 18.92 7.99
N TYR A 171 13.03 17.76 7.91
CA TYR A 171 13.26 16.76 6.87
C TYR A 171 13.03 17.35 5.47
N ARG A 172 11.92 18.05 5.25
CA ARG A 172 11.64 18.71 3.97
C ARG A 172 12.72 19.72 3.60
N ASN A 173 13.15 20.55 4.57
CA ASN A 173 14.17 21.56 4.35
C ASN A 173 15.54 20.95 4.02
N GLU A 174 15.90 19.84 4.65
CA GLU A 174 17.11 19.09 4.31
C GLU A 174 17.02 18.48 2.91
N TYR A 175 15.91 17.88 2.57
CA TYR A 175 15.70 17.29 1.24
C TYR A 175 15.77 18.35 0.13
N LEU A 176 15.18 19.54 0.33
CA LEU A 176 15.21 20.63 -0.64
C LEU A 176 16.63 21.20 -0.90
N LYS A 177 17.60 20.95 -0.02
CA LYS A 177 19.00 21.31 -0.26
C LYS A 177 19.74 20.33 -1.17
N LEU A 178 19.18 19.14 -1.39
CA LEU A 178 19.80 18.07 -2.17
C LEU A 178 19.36 18.07 -3.64
N ILE A 179 18.32 18.83 -3.98
CA ILE A 179 17.74 18.92 -5.33
C ILE A 179 17.85 20.33 -5.88
#